data_6db9d304c90d0999c38c1b468f671df1
#
_entry.id   6db9d304c90d0999c38c1b468f671df1
#
_cell.length_a   1.000
_cell.length_b   1.000
_cell.length_c   1.000
_cell.angle_alpha   90.00
_cell.angle_beta   90.00
_cell.angle_gamma   90.00
#
_symmetry.space_group_name_H-M   'P 1'
#
loop_
_entity.id
_entity.type
_entity.pdbx_description
1 polymer ?
#
loop_
_entity_poly.entity_id
_entity_poly.type
_entity_poly.pdbx_seq_one_letter_code
_entity_poly.pdbx_strand_id
1 'polypeptide(L)'
;MLNLSFNTKKNFHARFIVMFLNYIFYEMVDAISNIEDLTIDNVKDFLERYSCGEIGRKSYSKSNGSQWKSSETALDAGTAITKFCYWLVTGRDKDKRLRFKMKFISRSDFEIITSYKRCRYSSKKKEVKRLKLLCDYERTRNSIKRKKVVTATMYMIASLIEVANSTDKMMVFPIVLGAFVGLRQGDVCQMHRGRMVEVKKSKINDCYIDLRVDCALRDDGRYVGNIKVKREQPIYPVFLDIVNEAYAQHLELLQAKGYDTHIHGALLIDNNGKAMAYSTYYDRYQKLVEILKKSLLDIAELHNDTNAIKAYEILTEKNTEFTHHSLRHFYTQQIDKLEKNLIVTQYYRGDNSSESQNDYKGNMASSEGIKMVQEWFLDELNKLGIKSILRNI
;
A
#
# COMPACT_ATOMS: atom_id res chain seq x y z
N MET A 1 21.20 3.09 7.14
CA MET A 1 19.79 3.60 7.30
C MET A 1 19.41 4.73 6.33
N LEU A 2 20.33 5.42 5.69
CA LEU A 2 20.05 6.61 4.86
C LEU A 2 19.16 6.31 3.62
N ASN A 3 19.23 5.10 3.07
CA ASN A 3 18.51 4.74 1.83
C ASN A 3 17.14 4.08 2.03
N LEU A 4 16.58 4.12 3.25
CA LEU A 4 15.24 3.57 3.52
C LEU A 4 14.18 4.67 3.37
N SER A 5 12.97 4.28 2.94
CA SER A 5 11.84 5.20 2.88
C SER A 5 11.50 5.76 4.26
N PHE A 6 10.92 6.97 4.31
CA PHE A 6 10.51 7.60 5.57
C PHE A 6 9.58 6.69 6.40
N ASN A 7 8.62 6.03 5.76
CA ASN A 7 7.72 5.08 6.43
C ASN A 7 8.45 3.90 7.03
N THR A 8 9.45 3.34 6.33
CA THR A 8 10.26 2.26 6.86
C THR A 8 11.06 2.74 8.07
N LYS A 9 11.58 3.97 8.03
CA LYS A 9 12.32 4.54 9.18
C LYS A 9 11.41 4.78 10.36
N LYS A 10 10.26 5.46 10.16
CA LYS A 10 9.33 5.87 11.22
C LYS A 10 8.53 4.68 11.79
N ASN A 11 7.86 3.94 10.93
CA ASN A 11 6.89 2.94 11.38
C ASN A 11 7.52 1.59 11.67
N PHE A 12 8.69 1.32 11.13
CA PHE A 12 9.34 0.03 11.25
C PHE A 12 10.51 0.10 12.25
N HIS A 13 11.56 0.86 11.96
CA HIS A 13 12.72 0.88 12.83
C HIS A 13 12.50 1.72 14.10
N ALA A 14 12.03 2.95 13.99
CA ALA A 14 11.89 3.83 15.12
C ALA A 14 10.89 3.29 16.16
N ARG A 15 9.76 2.73 15.71
CA ARG A 15 8.77 2.14 16.61
C ARG A 15 9.34 1.02 17.47
N PHE A 16 10.10 0.09 16.87
CA PHE A 16 10.70 -1.01 17.62
C PHE A 16 11.79 -0.53 18.56
N ILE A 17 12.61 0.43 18.11
CA ILE A 17 13.65 1.02 18.95
C ILE A 17 13.04 1.74 20.16
N VAL A 18 11.99 2.54 19.96
CA VAL A 18 11.32 3.23 21.07
C VAL A 18 10.72 2.23 22.08
N MET A 19 10.05 1.17 21.58
CA MET A 19 9.53 0.13 22.48
C MET A 19 10.64 -0.58 23.23
N PHE A 20 11.76 -0.88 22.58
CA PHE A 20 12.92 -1.48 23.20
C PHE A 20 13.52 -0.57 24.29
N LEU A 21 13.74 0.71 23.98
CA LEU A 21 14.26 1.67 24.95
C LEU A 21 13.33 1.84 26.15
N ASN A 22 12.02 1.96 25.93
CA ASN A 22 11.05 2.01 27.02
C ASN A 22 11.15 0.76 27.91
N TYR A 23 11.27 -0.41 27.28
CA TYR A 23 11.37 -1.67 28.01
C TYR A 23 12.62 -1.71 28.90
N ILE A 24 13.80 -1.48 28.34
CA ILE A 24 15.08 -1.62 29.07
C ILE A 24 15.28 -0.53 30.14
N PHE A 25 14.69 0.66 29.97
CA PHE A 25 14.86 1.76 30.94
C PHE A 25 13.75 1.84 31.98
N TYR A 26 12.54 1.31 31.72
CA TYR A 26 11.39 1.55 32.59
C TYR A 26 10.55 0.31 32.93
N GLU A 27 10.52 -0.72 32.08
CA GLU A 27 9.60 -1.85 32.26
C GLU A 27 10.31 -3.12 32.76
N MET A 28 11.61 -3.23 32.56
CA MET A 28 12.41 -4.37 32.98
C MET A 28 12.65 -4.35 34.51
N VAL A 29 12.65 -5.52 35.15
CA VAL A 29 12.90 -5.65 36.62
C VAL A 29 14.25 -5.04 37.00
N ASP A 30 15.28 -5.34 36.19
CA ASP A 30 16.63 -4.80 36.36
C ASP A 30 16.89 -3.72 35.30
N ALA A 31 16.06 -2.65 35.32
CA ALA A 31 16.17 -1.57 34.36
C ALA A 31 17.56 -0.92 34.39
N ILE A 32 18.15 -0.75 33.21
CA ILE A 32 19.44 -0.08 33.10
C ILE A 32 19.29 1.43 33.22
N SER A 33 20.27 2.09 33.82
CA SER A 33 20.28 3.56 33.95
C SER A 33 21.07 4.25 32.82
N ASN A 34 21.95 3.51 32.15
CA ASN A 34 22.73 4.02 31.03
C ASN A 34 22.72 3.03 29.87
N ILE A 35 22.58 3.53 28.64
CA ILE A 35 22.59 2.72 27.41
C ILE A 35 23.92 1.95 27.22
N GLU A 36 25.01 2.45 27.78
CA GLU A 36 26.33 1.79 27.73
C GLU A 36 26.37 0.48 28.56
N ASP A 37 25.41 0.32 29.47
CA ASP A 37 25.27 -0.89 30.31
C ASP A 37 24.39 -1.98 29.65
N LEU A 38 23.93 -1.74 28.44
CA LEU A 38 23.11 -2.71 27.68
C LEU A 38 23.88 -4.01 27.47
N THR A 39 23.21 -5.14 27.75
CA THR A 39 23.73 -6.51 27.55
C THR A 39 22.99 -7.23 26.42
N ILE A 40 23.56 -8.33 25.95
CA ILE A 40 22.88 -9.22 24.99
C ILE A 40 21.63 -9.85 25.60
N ASP A 41 21.68 -10.16 26.90
CA ASP A 41 20.57 -10.76 27.64
C ASP A 41 19.36 -9.79 27.70
N ASN A 42 19.61 -8.48 27.87
CA ASN A 42 18.52 -7.48 27.78
C ASN A 42 17.86 -7.46 26.40
N VAL A 43 18.65 -7.61 25.32
CA VAL A 43 18.13 -7.69 23.95
C VAL A 43 17.33 -8.99 23.76
N LYS A 44 17.85 -10.10 24.27
CA LYS A 44 17.21 -11.41 24.23
C LYS A 44 15.85 -11.38 24.94
N ASP A 45 15.82 -10.95 26.18
CA ASP A 45 14.61 -10.87 27.00
C ASP A 45 13.52 -9.99 26.33
N PHE A 46 13.90 -8.82 25.80
CA PHE A 46 12.97 -8.00 25.02
C PHE A 46 12.38 -8.74 23.81
N LEU A 47 13.22 -9.42 23.02
CA LEU A 47 12.77 -10.07 21.79
C LEU A 47 11.87 -11.28 22.10
N GLU A 48 12.14 -12.02 23.15
CA GLU A 48 11.31 -13.13 23.62
C GLU A 48 9.94 -12.63 24.09
N ARG A 49 9.91 -11.68 25.04
CA ARG A 49 8.66 -11.09 25.54
C ARG A 49 7.86 -10.37 24.47
N TYR A 50 8.54 -9.67 23.54
CA TYR A 50 7.88 -9.08 22.40
C TYR A 50 7.24 -10.15 21.50
N SER A 51 7.94 -11.25 21.24
CA SER A 51 7.42 -12.38 20.44
C SER A 51 6.22 -13.04 21.10
N CYS A 52 6.22 -13.19 22.43
CA CYS A 52 5.09 -13.71 23.19
C CYS A 52 3.91 -12.72 23.31
N GLY A 53 4.10 -11.45 22.90
CA GLY A 53 3.06 -10.43 22.97
C GLY A 53 2.91 -9.76 24.33
N GLU A 54 3.85 -9.97 25.25
CA GLU A 54 3.86 -9.32 26.56
C GLU A 54 4.19 -7.83 26.46
N ILE A 55 5.04 -7.47 25.48
CA ILE A 55 5.43 -6.09 25.20
C ILE A 55 4.68 -5.54 24.01
N GLY A 56 4.26 -4.29 24.09
CA GLY A 56 3.56 -3.56 23.05
C GLY A 56 2.04 -3.54 23.21
N ARG A 57 1.33 -2.82 22.33
CA ARG A 57 -0.13 -2.72 22.40
C ARG A 57 -0.73 -4.11 22.35
N LYS A 58 -1.52 -4.46 23.36
CA LYS A 58 -2.39 -5.65 23.33
C LYS A 58 -3.27 -5.49 22.08
N SER A 59 -3.10 -6.38 21.12
CA SER A 59 -3.97 -6.40 19.94
C SER A 59 -5.36 -6.78 20.42
N TYR A 60 -6.29 -5.85 20.34
CA TYR A 60 -7.72 -6.09 20.61
C TYR A 60 -8.38 -6.89 19.46
N SER A 61 -7.67 -7.77 18.80
CA SER A 61 -8.35 -8.73 17.93
C SER A 61 -9.00 -9.80 18.81
N LYS A 62 -10.28 -9.64 19.07
CA LYS A 62 -11.14 -10.56 19.82
C LYS A 62 -11.26 -11.97 19.20
N SER A 63 -10.52 -12.32 18.20
CA SER A 63 -10.75 -13.51 17.39
C SER A 63 -9.74 -14.60 17.54
N ASN A 64 -9.01 -14.84 18.45
CA ASN A 64 -8.27 -16.13 18.67
C ASN A 64 -7.21 -16.02 19.78
N GLY A 65 -7.52 -15.72 20.97
CA GLY A 65 -6.79 -16.08 22.20
C GLY A 65 -5.24 -16.06 22.23
N SER A 66 -4.57 -15.91 21.12
CA SER A 66 -3.11 -15.92 21.01
C SER A 66 -2.56 -14.49 21.10
N GLN A 67 -1.89 -14.20 22.21
CA GLN A 67 -1.14 -12.95 22.39
C GLN A 67 0.14 -12.88 21.55
N TRP A 68 0.56 -13.98 20.96
CA TRP A 68 1.80 -14.11 20.20
C TRP A 68 1.83 -13.25 18.94
N LYS A 69 2.96 -12.57 18.71
CA LYS A 69 3.19 -11.83 17.45
C LYS A 69 3.42 -12.80 16.29
N SER A 70 3.18 -12.35 15.05
CA SER A 70 3.58 -13.17 13.90
C SER A 70 5.09 -13.29 13.82
N SER A 71 5.57 -14.42 13.32
CA SER A 71 7.01 -14.67 13.13
C SER A 71 7.68 -13.59 12.27
N GLU A 72 6.97 -13.03 11.31
CA GLU A 72 7.45 -11.94 10.47
C GLU A 72 7.60 -10.64 11.27
N THR A 73 6.61 -10.29 12.09
CA THR A 73 6.67 -9.10 12.96
C THR A 73 7.79 -9.21 14.00
N ALA A 74 8.00 -10.40 14.58
CA ALA A 74 9.10 -10.67 15.50
C ALA A 74 10.48 -10.56 14.81
N LEU A 75 10.59 -11.09 13.56
CA LEU A 75 11.81 -10.95 12.75
C LEU A 75 12.13 -9.50 12.41
N ASP A 76 11.09 -8.72 12.14
CA ASP A 76 11.20 -7.29 11.84
C ASP A 76 11.70 -6.52 13.06
N ALA A 77 11.18 -6.81 14.26
CA ALA A 77 11.66 -6.24 15.52
C ALA A 77 13.13 -6.61 15.73
N GLY A 78 13.48 -7.90 15.63
CA GLY A 78 14.85 -8.37 15.73
C GLY A 78 15.81 -7.68 14.77
N THR A 79 15.38 -7.48 13.51
CA THR A 79 16.18 -6.75 12.51
C THR A 79 16.39 -5.27 12.88
N ALA A 80 15.37 -4.61 13.40
CA ALA A 80 15.47 -3.21 13.82
C ALA A 80 16.41 -3.06 15.03
N ILE A 81 16.25 -3.90 16.04
CA ILE A 81 17.07 -3.89 17.26
C ILE A 81 18.52 -4.27 16.95
N THR A 82 18.76 -5.32 16.16
CA THR A 82 20.13 -5.68 15.71
C THR A 82 20.85 -4.50 15.07
N LYS A 83 20.17 -3.78 14.15
CA LYS A 83 20.77 -2.60 13.49
C LYS A 83 21.01 -1.45 14.48
N PHE A 84 20.14 -1.28 15.45
CA PHE A 84 20.29 -0.26 16.48
C PHE A 84 21.49 -0.60 17.40
N CYS A 85 21.59 -1.80 17.91
CA CYS A 85 22.72 -2.24 18.73
C CYS A 85 24.04 -2.16 17.96
N TYR A 86 24.07 -2.57 16.69
CA TYR A 86 25.26 -2.42 15.85
C TYR A 86 25.66 -0.95 15.68
N TRP A 87 24.68 -0.04 15.55
CA TRP A 87 24.96 1.39 15.48
C TRP A 87 25.52 1.92 16.80
N LEU A 88 25.03 1.48 17.96
CA LEU A 88 25.60 1.85 19.27
C LEU A 88 27.09 1.50 19.36
N VAL A 89 27.46 0.31 18.90
CA VAL A 89 28.85 -0.20 18.96
C VAL A 89 29.76 0.46 17.92
N THR A 90 29.23 0.81 16.73
CA THR A 90 30.05 1.24 15.59
C THR A 90 29.86 2.71 15.22
N GLY A 91 28.85 3.37 15.79
CA GLY A 91 28.53 4.75 15.47
C GLY A 91 29.61 5.72 15.90
N ARG A 92 30.03 6.58 14.97
CA ARG A 92 31.08 7.59 15.20
C ARG A 92 30.47 8.98 15.12
N ASP A 93 31.07 9.91 15.86
CA ASP A 93 30.79 11.34 15.78
C ASP A 93 31.49 11.99 14.56
N LYS A 94 31.42 13.32 14.46
CA LYS A 94 32.11 14.09 13.41
C LYS A 94 33.62 13.94 13.46
N ASP A 95 34.18 13.73 14.66
CA ASP A 95 35.61 13.56 14.91
C ASP A 95 36.06 12.09 14.80
N LYS A 96 35.20 11.22 14.23
CA LYS A 96 35.43 9.77 14.07
C LYS A 96 35.60 9.00 15.38
N ARG A 97 35.26 9.58 16.55
CA ARG A 97 35.23 8.89 17.84
C ARG A 97 33.96 8.08 17.99
N LEU A 98 34.01 6.98 18.76
CA LEU A 98 32.81 6.22 19.12
C LEU A 98 31.86 7.11 19.94
N ARG A 99 30.58 7.14 19.56
CA ARG A 99 29.54 7.91 20.28
C ARG A 99 29.21 7.33 21.65
N PHE A 100 29.29 6.00 21.76
CA PHE A 100 28.97 5.26 22.98
C PHE A 100 30.12 4.30 23.29
N LYS A 101 30.46 4.17 24.57
CA LYS A 101 31.44 3.21 25.08
C LYS A 101 30.73 2.02 25.68
N MET A 102 30.14 1.18 24.82
CA MET A 102 29.39 0.00 25.24
C MET A 102 30.28 -0.91 26.06
N LYS A 103 29.82 -1.34 27.26
CA LYS A 103 30.60 -2.17 28.19
C LYS A 103 30.47 -3.67 27.91
N PHE A 104 29.29 -4.12 27.48
CA PHE A 104 28.95 -5.54 27.40
C PHE A 104 28.57 -6.01 25.98
N ILE A 105 28.44 -5.12 25.03
CA ILE A 105 28.18 -5.45 23.61
C ILE A 105 29.33 -4.89 22.76
N SER A 106 29.89 -5.72 21.91
CA SER A 106 31.03 -5.39 21.04
C SER A 106 30.74 -5.73 19.58
N ARG A 107 31.64 -5.38 18.67
CA ARG A 107 31.48 -5.70 17.27
C ARG A 107 31.50 -7.21 16.98
N SER A 108 32.20 -8.01 17.83
CA SER A 108 32.28 -9.47 17.67
C SER A 108 30.95 -10.17 17.91
N ASP A 109 29.99 -9.51 18.55
CA ASP A 109 28.65 -10.05 18.79
C ASP A 109 27.73 -9.97 17.55
N PHE A 110 28.28 -9.49 16.43
CA PHE A 110 27.55 -9.34 15.17
C PHE A 110 28.25 -10.08 14.03
N GLU A 111 27.45 -10.75 13.22
CA GLU A 111 27.88 -11.45 12.01
C GLU A 111 27.17 -10.87 10.77
N ILE A 112 27.89 -10.79 9.65
CA ILE A 112 27.32 -10.44 8.35
C ILE A 112 27.09 -11.72 7.57
N ILE A 113 25.84 -12.15 7.48
CA ILE A 113 25.44 -13.30 6.69
C ILE A 113 25.19 -12.86 5.26
N THR A 114 25.91 -13.49 4.33
CA THR A 114 25.70 -13.31 2.90
C THR A 114 24.74 -14.37 2.38
N SER A 115 23.66 -13.95 1.73
CA SER A 115 22.70 -14.83 1.09
C SER A 115 22.45 -14.38 -0.36
N TYR A 116 22.06 -15.32 -1.23
CA TYR A 116 21.76 -15.03 -2.62
C TYR A 116 20.27 -15.15 -2.88
N LYS A 117 19.62 -14.05 -3.29
CA LYS A 117 18.22 -14.07 -3.72
C LYS A 117 18.13 -14.12 -5.24
N ARG A 118 17.31 -15.02 -5.78
CA ARG A 118 16.95 -14.97 -7.19
C ARG A 118 16.18 -13.70 -7.49
N CYS A 119 16.61 -12.98 -8.53
CA CYS A 119 15.79 -11.90 -9.06
C CYS A 119 14.52 -12.48 -9.67
N ARG A 120 13.35 -11.89 -9.42
CA ARG A 120 12.05 -12.41 -9.89
C ARG A 120 11.96 -12.53 -11.43
N TYR A 121 12.77 -11.76 -12.15
CA TYR A 121 12.67 -11.59 -13.60
C TYR A 121 14.00 -11.85 -14.34
N SER A 122 15.01 -12.41 -13.67
CA SER A 122 16.27 -12.79 -14.30
C SER A 122 16.87 -14.02 -13.63
N SER A 123 17.64 -14.80 -14.37
CA SER A 123 18.43 -15.93 -13.82
C SER A 123 19.55 -15.45 -12.87
N LYS A 124 19.82 -14.16 -12.78
CA LYS A 124 20.85 -13.58 -11.94
C LYS A 124 20.48 -13.65 -10.47
N LYS A 125 21.40 -14.14 -9.66
CA LYS A 125 21.29 -14.11 -8.19
C LYS A 125 21.86 -12.78 -7.70
N LYS A 126 21.08 -12.07 -6.87
CA LYS A 126 21.55 -10.85 -6.19
C LYS A 126 22.08 -11.23 -4.82
N GLU A 127 23.30 -10.82 -4.53
CA GLU A 127 23.89 -10.91 -3.18
C GLU A 127 23.14 -9.99 -2.23
N VAL A 128 22.73 -10.56 -1.07
CA VAL A 128 22.06 -9.82 0.00
C VAL A 128 22.81 -10.07 1.29
N LYS A 129 23.44 -9.02 1.81
CA LYS A 129 24.10 -9.03 3.13
C LYS A 129 23.10 -8.68 4.23
N ARG A 130 23.06 -9.51 5.25
CA ARG A 130 22.23 -9.30 6.44
C ARG A 130 23.09 -9.28 7.68
N LEU A 131 22.88 -8.28 8.52
CA LEU A 131 23.47 -8.21 9.84
C LEU A 131 22.66 -9.11 10.79
N LYS A 132 23.33 -10.01 11.51
CA LYS A 132 22.76 -10.87 12.55
C LYS A 132 23.47 -10.55 13.87
N LEU A 133 22.71 -10.39 14.95
CA LEU A 133 23.22 -10.42 16.32
C LEU A 133 23.38 -11.89 16.72
N LEU A 134 24.51 -12.25 17.30
CA LEU A 134 24.79 -13.58 17.81
C LEU A 134 24.05 -13.78 19.15
N CYS A 135 22.74 -13.87 19.05
CA CYS A 135 21.82 -14.05 20.17
C CYS A 135 20.76 -15.05 19.74
N ASP A 136 20.68 -16.16 20.45
CA ASP A 136 19.63 -17.14 20.25
C ASP A 136 18.48 -16.83 21.21
N TYR A 137 17.32 -16.52 20.63
CA TYR A 137 16.07 -16.31 21.35
C TYR A 137 14.94 -17.11 20.73
N GLU A 138 13.99 -17.51 21.56
CA GLU A 138 12.82 -18.24 21.10
C GLU A 138 11.97 -17.35 20.19
N ARG A 139 11.81 -17.81 18.95
CA ARG A 139 10.93 -17.15 17.98
C ARG A 139 9.60 -17.85 17.93
N THR A 140 8.55 -17.06 17.97
CA THR A 140 7.23 -17.62 17.70
C THR A 140 7.22 -18.29 16.32
N ARG A 141 6.73 -19.54 16.26
CA ARG A 141 6.48 -20.27 15.02
C ARG A 141 5.10 -19.93 14.44
N ASN A 142 4.34 -19.08 15.09
CA ASN A 142 3.02 -18.67 14.64
C ASN A 142 3.13 -17.88 13.34
N SER A 143 2.98 -18.58 12.22
CA SER A 143 2.65 -17.92 10.97
C SER A 143 1.18 -17.50 11.04
N ILE A 144 0.90 -16.27 11.41
CA ILE A 144 -0.41 -15.70 11.11
C ILE A 144 -0.52 -15.75 9.59
N LYS A 145 -1.36 -16.62 9.08
CA LYS A 145 -1.63 -16.66 7.64
C LYS A 145 -2.10 -15.26 7.26
N ARG A 146 -1.34 -14.58 6.40
CA ARG A 146 -1.77 -13.30 5.87
C ARG A 146 -3.15 -13.50 5.26
N LYS A 147 -4.06 -12.58 5.53
CA LYS A 147 -5.34 -12.57 4.86
C LYS A 147 -5.08 -12.54 3.35
N LYS A 148 -5.77 -13.41 2.65
CA LYS A 148 -5.72 -13.46 1.18
C LYS A 148 -6.44 -12.23 0.64
N VAL A 149 -5.78 -11.50 -0.23
CA VAL A 149 -6.42 -10.36 -0.91
C VAL A 149 -7.49 -10.90 -1.85
N VAL A 150 -8.69 -10.39 -1.73
CA VAL A 150 -9.82 -10.78 -2.57
C VAL A 150 -9.52 -10.44 -4.04
N THR A 151 -9.82 -11.38 -4.92
CA THR A 151 -9.89 -11.14 -6.36
C THR A 151 -11.25 -10.55 -6.70
N ALA A 152 -11.28 -9.25 -6.99
CA ALA A 152 -12.52 -8.57 -7.33
C ALA A 152 -13.04 -8.98 -8.70
N THR A 153 -14.37 -9.07 -8.84
CA THR A 153 -15.06 -9.18 -10.13
C THR A 153 -15.48 -7.79 -10.63
N MET A 154 -15.84 -7.67 -11.92
CA MET A 154 -16.38 -6.43 -12.46
C MET A 154 -17.67 -6.02 -11.73
N TYR A 155 -18.52 -6.98 -11.42
CA TYR A 155 -19.74 -6.77 -10.63
C TYR A 155 -19.45 -6.15 -9.25
N MET A 156 -18.46 -6.67 -8.53
CA MET A 156 -18.05 -6.11 -7.24
C MET A 156 -17.52 -4.68 -7.36
N ILE A 157 -16.78 -4.37 -8.43
CA ILE A 157 -16.29 -3.01 -8.68
C ILE A 157 -17.45 -2.05 -8.98
N ALA A 158 -18.40 -2.46 -9.84
CA ALA A 158 -19.60 -1.69 -10.14
C ALA A 158 -20.41 -1.39 -8.88
N SER A 159 -20.72 -2.42 -8.11
CA SER A 159 -21.47 -2.28 -6.86
C SER A 159 -20.74 -1.41 -5.82
N LEU A 160 -19.39 -1.49 -5.76
CA LEU A 160 -18.60 -0.63 -4.87
C LEU A 160 -18.67 0.85 -5.29
N ILE A 161 -18.62 1.13 -6.61
CA ILE A 161 -18.77 2.49 -7.15
C ILE A 161 -20.18 3.02 -6.84
N GLU A 162 -21.22 2.19 -7.00
CA GLU A 162 -22.59 2.55 -6.69
C GLU A 162 -22.79 2.88 -5.20
N VAL A 163 -22.27 2.02 -4.32
CA VAL A 163 -22.27 2.27 -2.87
C VAL A 163 -21.50 3.56 -2.55
N ALA A 164 -20.36 3.79 -3.16
CA ALA A 164 -19.60 5.02 -2.95
C ALA A 164 -20.37 6.24 -3.45
N ASN A 165 -21.01 6.16 -4.60
CA ASN A 165 -21.82 7.24 -5.15
C ASN A 165 -23.01 7.61 -4.26
N SER A 166 -23.66 6.63 -3.65
CA SER A 166 -24.82 6.87 -2.78
C SER A 166 -24.43 7.34 -1.37
N THR A 167 -23.24 6.93 -0.86
CA THR A 167 -22.88 7.15 0.55
C THR A 167 -21.70 8.09 0.77
N ASP A 168 -20.73 8.10 -0.14
CA ASP A 168 -19.50 8.88 -0.03
C ASP A 168 -18.90 9.20 -1.40
N LYS A 169 -19.49 10.16 -2.11
CA LYS A 169 -19.11 10.56 -3.46
C LYS A 169 -17.62 10.91 -3.61
N MET A 170 -16.97 11.39 -2.54
CA MET A 170 -15.54 11.70 -2.54
C MET A 170 -14.67 10.44 -2.79
N MET A 171 -15.20 9.24 -2.53
CA MET A 171 -14.48 7.99 -2.70
C MET A 171 -14.66 7.35 -4.08
N VAL A 172 -15.53 7.86 -4.95
CA VAL A 172 -15.77 7.30 -6.29
C VAL A 172 -14.51 7.40 -7.15
N PHE A 173 -13.96 8.59 -7.34
CA PHE A 173 -12.76 8.79 -8.15
C PHE A 173 -11.54 7.99 -7.66
N PRO A 174 -11.22 7.96 -6.35
CA PRO A 174 -10.20 7.07 -5.81
C PRO A 174 -10.38 5.58 -6.14
N ILE A 175 -11.62 5.08 -6.08
CA ILE A 175 -11.94 3.69 -6.44
C ILE A 175 -11.68 3.46 -7.94
N VAL A 176 -12.10 4.39 -8.79
CA VAL A 176 -11.83 4.35 -10.24
C VAL A 176 -10.34 4.33 -10.52
N LEU A 177 -9.54 5.17 -9.86
CA LEU A 177 -8.08 5.17 -10.00
C LEU A 177 -7.45 3.84 -9.57
N GLY A 178 -7.96 3.22 -8.51
CA GLY A 178 -7.51 1.90 -8.08
C GLY A 178 -7.85 0.79 -9.05
N ALA A 179 -9.09 0.78 -9.55
CA ALA A 179 -9.65 -0.29 -10.37
C ALA A 179 -9.29 -0.19 -11.87
N PHE A 180 -9.10 1.02 -12.41
CA PHE A 180 -8.91 1.25 -13.85
C PHE A 180 -7.58 1.91 -14.24
N VAL A 181 -6.78 2.32 -13.25
CA VAL A 181 -5.39 2.78 -13.44
C VAL A 181 -4.40 1.95 -12.63
N GLY A 182 -4.91 1.19 -11.68
CA GLY A 182 -4.09 0.32 -10.84
C GLY A 182 -3.21 1.08 -9.84
N LEU A 183 -3.60 2.29 -9.43
CA LEU A 183 -2.86 3.06 -8.44
C LEU A 183 -2.87 2.38 -7.06
N ARG A 184 -1.78 2.51 -6.33
CA ARG A 184 -1.74 2.10 -4.91
C ARG A 184 -2.42 3.15 -4.04
N GLN A 185 -2.91 2.76 -2.88
CA GLN A 185 -3.53 3.70 -1.93
C GLN A 185 -2.66 4.95 -1.67
N GLY A 186 -1.34 4.77 -1.50
CA GLY A 186 -0.44 5.90 -1.31
C GLY A 186 -0.35 6.82 -2.53
N ASP A 187 -0.40 6.26 -3.74
CA ASP A 187 -0.40 7.01 -4.99
C ASP A 187 -1.71 7.83 -5.10
N VAL A 188 -2.84 7.20 -4.78
CA VAL A 188 -4.17 7.84 -4.81
C VAL A 188 -4.28 8.97 -3.79
N CYS A 189 -3.82 8.77 -2.55
CA CYS A 189 -3.82 9.82 -1.54
C CYS A 189 -2.92 11.02 -1.90
N GLN A 190 -1.96 10.81 -2.81
CA GLN A 190 -1.07 11.85 -3.33
C GLN A 190 -1.63 12.58 -4.57
N MET A 191 -2.88 12.28 -4.99
CA MET A 191 -3.47 12.92 -6.17
C MET A 191 -3.77 14.40 -5.92
N HIS A 192 -3.33 15.22 -6.84
CA HIS A 192 -3.66 16.64 -6.96
C HIS A 192 -3.88 17.01 -8.43
N ARG A 193 -4.51 18.16 -8.70
CA ARG A 193 -4.92 18.56 -10.06
C ARG A 193 -3.80 18.53 -11.10
N GLY A 194 -2.58 18.93 -10.73
CA GLY A 194 -1.44 18.97 -11.64
C GLY A 194 -0.86 17.60 -12.02
N ARG A 195 -1.42 16.48 -11.51
CA ARG A 195 -0.93 15.13 -11.86
C ARG A 195 -1.61 14.51 -13.07
N MET A 196 -2.80 14.96 -13.41
CA MET A 196 -3.50 14.51 -14.61
C MET A 196 -2.92 15.24 -15.82
N VAL A 197 -2.15 14.54 -16.64
CA VAL A 197 -1.42 15.11 -17.78
C VAL A 197 -1.92 14.51 -19.08
N GLU A 198 -2.38 15.35 -19.99
CA GLU A 198 -2.78 14.97 -21.34
C GLU A 198 -1.64 15.24 -22.33
N VAL A 199 -1.18 14.23 -23.05
CA VAL A 199 -0.16 14.39 -24.09
C VAL A 199 -0.82 14.67 -25.44
N LYS A 200 -0.85 15.94 -25.82
CA LYS A 200 -1.51 16.42 -27.05
C LYS A 200 -0.81 16.09 -28.39
N LYS A 201 0.35 15.45 -28.39
CA LYS A 201 1.23 15.33 -29.59
C LYS A 201 1.42 13.93 -30.16
N SER A 202 0.81 12.90 -29.59
CA SER A 202 0.89 11.55 -30.14
C SER A 202 -0.38 11.24 -30.93
N LYS A 203 -0.26 10.46 -32.02
CA LYS A 203 -1.42 9.92 -32.76
C LYS A 203 -2.26 8.97 -31.87
N ILE A 204 -1.82 8.69 -30.67
CA ILE A 204 -2.47 7.97 -29.61
C ILE A 204 -2.59 8.97 -28.46
N ASN A 205 -3.81 9.23 -27.98
CA ASN A 205 -4.04 10.06 -26.80
C ASN A 205 -3.45 9.37 -25.57
N ASP A 206 -2.17 9.55 -25.33
CA ASP A 206 -1.48 9.01 -24.18
C ASP A 206 -1.72 9.94 -22.99
N CYS A 207 -2.76 9.65 -22.22
CA CYS A 207 -2.93 10.25 -20.92
C CYS A 207 -2.12 9.50 -19.89
N TYR A 208 -1.44 10.23 -19.01
CA TYR A 208 -0.72 9.63 -17.87
C TYR A 208 -0.90 10.46 -16.61
N ILE A 209 -0.65 9.80 -15.48
CA ILE A 209 -0.63 10.42 -14.16
C ILE A 209 0.82 10.61 -13.74
N ASP A 210 1.22 11.85 -13.43
CA ASP A 210 2.59 12.16 -12.96
C ASP A 210 2.77 11.77 -11.49
N LEU A 211 3.48 10.69 -11.26
CA LEU A 211 3.81 10.16 -9.93
C LEU A 211 5.31 10.24 -9.63
N ARG A 212 6.04 11.19 -10.21
CA ARG A 212 7.51 11.29 -10.04
C ARG A 212 7.94 11.90 -8.72
N VAL A 213 7.09 12.70 -8.08
CA VAL A 213 7.43 13.44 -6.86
C VAL A 213 6.33 13.29 -5.80
N ASP A 214 6.68 13.12 -4.52
CA ASP A 214 5.72 13.28 -3.42
C ASP A 214 5.47 14.76 -3.15
N CYS A 215 4.22 15.13 -2.88
CA CYS A 215 3.82 16.48 -2.54
C CYS A 215 3.40 16.60 -1.07
N ALA A 216 3.74 17.71 -0.44
CA ALA A 216 3.25 18.07 0.89
C ALA A 216 1.84 18.65 0.76
N LEU A 217 0.83 17.78 0.71
CA LEU A 217 -0.57 18.19 0.53
C LEU A 217 -1.25 18.63 1.84
N ARG A 218 -0.55 18.51 2.99
CA ARG A 218 -1.02 18.93 4.33
C ARG A 218 0.11 19.59 5.10
N ASP A 219 -0.26 20.53 5.95
CA ASP A 219 0.62 21.30 6.85
C ASP A 219 0.57 20.84 8.31
N ASP A 220 -0.42 20.03 8.70
CA ASP A 220 -0.65 19.58 10.08
C ASP A 220 0.14 18.34 10.51
N GLY A 221 1.11 17.93 9.71
CA GLY A 221 1.98 16.76 9.99
C GLY A 221 1.30 15.39 9.86
N ARG A 222 0.00 15.31 9.52
CA ARG A 222 -0.66 14.03 9.26
C ARG A 222 -0.16 13.43 7.95
N TYR A 223 0.06 12.13 7.96
CA TYR A 223 0.57 11.41 6.81
C TYR A 223 -0.50 11.24 5.72
N VAL A 224 -0.25 11.79 4.53
CA VAL A 224 -1.14 11.70 3.36
C VAL A 224 -0.85 10.44 2.51
N GLY A 225 0.26 9.79 2.70
CA GLY A 225 0.74 8.71 1.84
C GLY A 225 2.02 9.12 1.13
N ASN A 226 2.63 8.17 0.43
CA ASN A 226 3.78 8.42 -0.42
C ASN A 226 3.71 7.54 -1.67
N ILE A 227 4.29 8.01 -2.74
CA ILE A 227 4.45 7.28 -3.98
C ILE A 227 5.60 6.28 -3.82
N LYS A 228 5.28 4.99 -3.79
CA LYS A 228 6.26 3.94 -3.55
C LYS A 228 7.25 3.77 -4.71
N VAL A 229 6.77 3.94 -5.93
CA VAL A 229 7.55 3.84 -7.16
C VAL A 229 7.33 5.11 -7.97
N LYS A 230 8.37 5.92 -8.10
CA LYS A 230 8.34 7.18 -8.84
C LYS A 230 8.28 6.88 -10.34
N ARG A 231 7.24 7.40 -11.02
CA ARG A 231 6.97 7.10 -12.44
C ARG A 231 5.97 8.04 -13.05
N GLU A 232 5.89 8.04 -14.35
CA GLU A 232 4.71 8.40 -15.12
C GLU A 232 3.85 7.14 -15.24
N GLN A 233 2.61 7.19 -14.77
CA GLN A 233 1.69 6.06 -14.82
C GLN A 233 0.77 6.23 -16.03
N PRO A 234 0.94 5.44 -17.09
CA PRO A 234 0.06 5.52 -18.24
C PRO A 234 -1.34 5.00 -17.89
N ILE A 235 -2.36 5.58 -18.48
CA ILE A 235 -3.73 5.10 -18.43
C ILE A 235 -3.95 4.20 -19.63
N TYR A 236 -4.39 2.96 -19.41
CA TYR A 236 -4.69 2.04 -20.51
C TYR A 236 -5.84 2.59 -21.36
N PRO A 237 -5.70 2.65 -22.69
CA PRO A 237 -6.66 3.37 -23.56
C PRO A 237 -8.13 2.97 -23.36
N VAL A 238 -8.39 1.68 -23.12
CA VAL A 238 -9.75 1.17 -22.87
C VAL A 238 -10.41 1.79 -21.65
N PHE A 239 -9.62 2.20 -20.65
CA PHE A 239 -10.13 2.77 -19.40
C PHE A 239 -10.17 4.30 -19.39
N LEU A 240 -9.66 4.94 -20.44
CA LEU A 240 -9.47 6.38 -20.48
C LEU A 240 -10.79 7.15 -20.31
N ASP A 241 -11.83 6.73 -21.01
CA ASP A 241 -13.15 7.41 -20.95
C ASP A 241 -13.74 7.36 -19.53
N ILE A 242 -13.62 6.20 -18.84
CA ILE A 242 -14.12 6.03 -17.47
C ILE A 242 -13.35 6.92 -16.51
N VAL A 243 -12.03 6.96 -16.66
CA VAL A 243 -11.18 7.77 -15.79
C VAL A 243 -11.45 9.25 -16.00
N ASN A 244 -11.62 9.70 -17.26
CA ASN A 244 -11.92 11.09 -17.59
C ASN A 244 -13.31 11.50 -17.10
N GLU A 245 -14.32 10.65 -17.26
CA GLU A 245 -15.68 10.90 -16.76
C GLU A 245 -15.67 11.04 -15.24
N ALA A 246 -15.09 10.06 -14.54
CA ALA A 246 -14.97 10.10 -13.09
C ALA A 246 -14.16 11.31 -12.58
N TYR A 247 -13.14 11.74 -13.33
CA TYR A 247 -12.35 12.92 -12.99
C TYR A 247 -13.15 14.20 -13.16
N ALA A 248 -13.88 14.35 -14.27
CA ALA A 248 -14.73 15.52 -14.53
C ALA A 248 -15.77 15.69 -13.41
N GLN A 249 -16.50 14.65 -13.09
CA GLN A 249 -17.51 14.66 -12.02
C GLN A 249 -16.92 14.90 -10.65
N HIS A 250 -15.70 14.37 -10.40
CA HIS A 250 -15.00 14.65 -9.15
C HIS A 250 -14.63 16.13 -9.03
N LEU A 251 -14.24 16.79 -10.12
CA LEU A 251 -13.99 18.24 -10.14
C LEU A 251 -15.26 19.04 -9.87
N GLU A 252 -16.39 18.64 -10.46
CA GLU A 252 -17.70 19.26 -10.17
C GLU A 252 -18.08 19.10 -8.68
N LEU A 253 -17.87 17.91 -8.12
CA LEU A 253 -18.08 17.67 -6.68
C LEU A 253 -17.22 18.58 -5.81
N LEU A 254 -15.93 18.74 -6.17
CA LEU A 254 -15.02 19.63 -5.42
C LEU A 254 -15.48 21.09 -5.54
N GLN A 255 -15.93 21.52 -6.71
CA GLN A 255 -16.48 22.87 -6.92
C GLN A 255 -17.75 23.08 -6.10
N ALA A 256 -18.69 22.15 -6.15
CA ALA A 256 -19.94 22.22 -5.39
C ALA A 256 -19.72 22.28 -3.88
N LYS A 257 -18.60 21.72 -3.37
CA LYS A 257 -18.19 21.77 -1.96
C LYS A 257 -17.29 22.96 -1.61
N GLY A 258 -16.95 23.82 -2.57
CA GLY A 258 -16.01 24.93 -2.36
C GLY A 258 -14.55 24.52 -2.15
N TYR A 259 -14.16 23.33 -2.64
CA TYR A 259 -12.79 22.81 -2.53
C TYR A 259 -11.97 22.97 -3.81
N ASP A 260 -12.54 23.60 -4.83
CA ASP A 260 -11.89 23.88 -6.10
C ASP A 260 -10.66 24.78 -5.97
N THR A 261 -10.61 25.64 -4.96
CA THR A 261 -9.49 26.53 -4.63
C THR A 261 -8.56 26.00 -3.53
N HIS A 262 -8.61 24.69 -3.22
CA HIS A 262 -7.75 24.13 -2.17
C HIS A 262 -6.27 24.46 -2.41
N ILE A 263 -5.61 25.04 -1.40
CA ILE A 263 -4.26 25.62 -1.48
C ILE A 263 -3.19 24.68 -2.06
N HIS A 264 -3.32 23.38 -1.81
CA HIS A 264 -2.40 22.36 -2.33
C HIS A 264 -2.93 21.67 -3.59
N GLY A 265 -4.08 22.08 -4.12
CA GLY A 265 -4.73 21.47 -5.28
C GLY A 265 -5.10 19.99 -5.08
N ALA A 266 -5.19 19.50 -3.85
CA ALA A 266 -5.50 18.11 -3.55
C ALA A 266 -6.86 17.71 -4.14
N LEU A 267 -6.94 16.50 -4.69
CA LEU A 267 -8.19 15.94 -5.20
C LEU A 267 -8.98 15.19 -4.14
N LEU A 268 -8.33 14.59 -3.16
CA LEU A 268 -9.01 13.91 -2.06
C LEU A 268 -9.05 14.82 -0.85
N ILE A 269 -10.23 15.21 -0.43
CA ILE A 269 -10.45 16.13 0.69
C ILE A 269 -11.22 15.42 1.81
N ASP A 270 -10.80 15.62 3.06
CA ASP A 270 -11.49 15.11 4.24
C ASP A 270 -12.63 16.05 4.66
N ASN A 271 -13.39 15.66 5.68
CA ASN A 271 -14.53 16.45 6.17
C ASN A 271 -14.13 17.80 6.80
N ASN A 272 -12.84 18.01 7.05
CA ASN A 272 -12.30 19.26 7.59
C ASN A 272 -11.74 20.18 6.48
N GLY A 273 -11.99 19.88 5.20
CA GLY A 273 -11.47 20.66 4.08
C GLY A 273 -9.98 20.50 3.82
N LYS A 274 -9.30 19.51 4.43
CA LYS A 274 -7.87 19.23 4.24
C LYS A 274 -7.66 18.05 3.35
N ALA A 275 -6.49 17.95 2.70
CA ALA A 275 -6.14 16.77 1.92
C ALA A 275 -6.29 15.51 2.77
N MET A 276 -6.94 14.48 2.22
CA MET A 276 -7.30 13.26 2.96
C MET A 276 -6.07 12.51 3.46
N ALA A 277 -5.97 12.28 4.77
CA ALA A 277 -4.90 11.49 5.35
C ALA A 277 -5.02 10.00 4.95
N TYR A 278 -3.89 9.30 4.87
CA TYR A 278 -3.83 7.88 4.49
C TYR A 278 -4.71 6.97 5.37
N SER A 279 -4.73 7.21 6.68
CA SER A 279 -5.59 6.47 7.61
C SER A 279 -7.07 6.78 7.38
N THR A 280 -7.42 8.06 7.17
CA THR A 280 -8.80 8.49 6.89
C THR A 280 -9.32 7.85 5.61
N TYR A 281 -8.49 7.79 4.56
CA TYR A 281 -8.82 7.06 3.34
C TYR A 281 -9.12 5.59 3.61
N TYR A 282 -8.23 4.92 4.35
CA TYR A 282 -8.39 3.51 4.70
C TYR A 282 -9.70 3.26 5.47
N ASP A 283 -9.99 4.08 6.47
CA ASP A 283 -11.19 3.92 7.30
C ASP A 283 -12.48 4.14 6.47
N ARG A 284 -12.48 5.16 5.59
CA ARG A 284 -13.61 5.41 4.67
C ARG A 284 -13.80 4.25 3.68
N TYR A 285 -12.72 3.73 3.12
CA TYR A 285 -12.76 2.58 2.22
C TYR A 285 -13.32 1.33 2.93
N GLN A 286 -12.86 1.02 4.15
CA GLN A 286 -13.38 -0.11 4.91
C GLN A 286 -14.86 0.04 5.23
N LYS A 287 -15.31 1.26 5.56
CA LYS A 287 -16.74 1.55 5.76
C LYS A 287 -17.56 1.26 4.49
N LEU A 288 -17.08 1.65 3.33
CA LEU A 288 -17.74 1.33 2.05
C LEU A 288 -17.82 -0.17 1.80
N VAL A 289 -16.76 -0.91 2.12
CA VAL A 289 -16.76 -2.38 2.00
C VAL A 289 -17.80 -3.04 2.91
N GLU A 290 -17.98 -2.55 4.14
CA GLU A 290 -19.02 -3.07 5.03
C GLU A 290 -20.44 -2.73 4.53
N ILE A 291 -20.64 -1.56 3.94
CA ILE A 291 -21.93 -1.20 3.31
C ILE A 291 -22.15 -2.07 2.07
N LEU A 292 -21.12 -2.29 1.25
CA LEU A 292 -21.20 -3.17 0.09
C LEU A 292 -21.64 -4.59 0.46
N LYS A 293 -21.06 -5.17 1.52
CA LYS A 293 -21.47 -6.51 1.99
C LYS A 293 -22.94 -6.55 2.32
N LYS A 294 -23.47 -5.54 3.02
CA LYS A 294 -24.90 -5.45 3.36
C LYS A 294 -25.76 -5.34 2.11
N SER A 295 -25.43 -4.42 1.22
CA SER A 295 -26.15 -4.22 -0.04
C SER A 295 -26.19 -5.48 -0.90
N LEU A 296 -25.06 -6.21 -1.00
CA LEU A 296 -25.01 -7.47 -1.75
C LEU A 296 -25.87 -8.56 -1.10
N LEU A 297 -25.92 -8.62 0.22
CA LEU A 297 -26.78 -9.56 0.94
C LEU A 297 -28.27 -9.22 0.67
N ASP A 298 -28.63 -7.96 0.80
CA ASP A 298 -30.02 -7.49 0.55
C ASP A 298 -30.45 -7.81 -0.90
N ILE A 299 -29.59 -7.55 -1.89
CA ILE A 299 -29.86 -7.86 -3.31
C ILE A 299 -29.99 -9.39 -3.50
N ALA A 300 -29.12 -10.17 -2.87
CA ALA A 300 -29.15 -11.63 -2.95
C ALA A 300 -30.45 -12.21 -2.39
N GLU A 301 -30.91 -11.69 -1.24
CA GLU A 301 -32.13 -12.16 -0.56
C GLU A 301 -33.41 -11.69 -1.28
N LEU A 302 -33.46 -10.44 -1.74
CA LEU A 302 -34.64 -9.86 -2.37
C LEU A 302 -34.84 -10.29 -3.82
N HIS A 303 -33.75 -10.44 -4.58
CA HIS A 303 -33.80 -10.66 -6.02
C HIS A 303 -33.23 -11.99 -6.48
N ASN A 304 -32.71 -12.82 -5.55
CA ASN A 304 -32.01 -14.07 -5.85
C ASN A 304 -30.91 -13.90 -6.94
N ASP A 305 -30.23 -12.75 -6.92
CA ASP A 305 -29.17 -12.42 -7.90
C ASP A 305 -27.93 -13.26 -7.64
N THR A 306 -27.64 -14.16 -8.57
CA THR A 306 -26.49 -15.07 -8.47
C THR A 306 -25.15 -14.36 -8.44
N ASN A 307 -25.03 -13.16 -9.04
CA ASN A 307 -23.78 -12.38 -8.99
C ASN A 307 -23.61 -11.73 -7.61
N ALA A 308 -24.72 -11.24 -7.01
CA ALA A 308 -24.71 -10.70 -5.67
C ALA A 308 -24.35 -11.79 -4.64
N ILE A 309 -24.94 -12.98 -4.76
CA ILE A 309 -24.64 -14.14 -3.89
C ILE A 309 -23.15 -14.46 -3.96
N LYS A 310 -22.60 -14.69 -5.16
CA LYS A 310 -21.16 -14.99 -5.35
C LYS A 310 -20.25 -13.88 -4.84
N ALA A 311 -20.61 -12.61 -5.07
CA ALA A 311 -19.83 -11.48 -4.62
C ALA A 311 -19.81 -11.40 -3.07
N TYR A 312 -20.96 -11.63 -2.43
CA TYR A 312 -21.08 -11.68 -0.98
C TYR A 312 -20.25 -12.82 -0.37
N GLU A 313 -20.33 -14.03 -0.92
CA GLU A 313 -19.53 -15.18 -0.48
C GLU A 313 -18.03 -14.89 -0.55
N ILE A 314 -17.55 -14.32 -1.67
CA ILE A 314 -16.15 -13.94 -1.84
C ILE A 314 -15.70 -12.90 -0.79
N LEU A 315 -16.55 -11.91 -0.48
CA LEU A 315 -16.24 -10.85 0.49
C LEU A 315 -16.29 -11.31 1.94
N THR A 316 -17.01 -12.40 2.23
CA THR A 316 -17.18 -12.94 3.59
C THR A 316 -16.36 -14.21 3.85
N GLU A 317 -15.64 -14.73 2.84
CA GLU A 317 -14.73 -15.87 2.98
C GLU A 317 -13.73 -15.63 4.13
N LYS A 318 -13.55 -16.64 4.99
CA LYS A 318 -12.60 -16.55 6.13
C LYS A 318 -11.18 -16.30 5.66
N ASN A 319 -10.46 -15.43 6.38
CA ASN A 319 -9.08 -15.05 6.09
C ASN A 319 -8.87 -14.33 4.75
N THR A 320 -9.92 -13.70 4.22
CA THR A 320 -9.82 -12.77 3.09
C THR A 320 -9.97 -11.31 3.56
N GLU A 321 -9.49 -10.40 2.73
CA GLU A 321 -9.71 -8.96 2.90
C GLU A 321 -9.90 -8.28 1.55
N PHE A 322 -10.89 -7.39 1.50
CA PHE A 322 -11.12 -6.53 0.35
C PHE A 322 -10.62 -5.13 0.67
N THR A 323 -9.45 -4.82 0.16
CA THR A 323 -8.75 -3.54 0.41
C THR A 323 -8.56 -2.79 -0.90
N HIS A 324 -8.09 -1.56 -0.84
CA HIS A 324 -7.71 -0.83 -2.05
C HIS A 324 -6.71 -1.63 -2.93
N HIS A 325 -5.90 -2.51 -2.34
CA HIS A 325 -5.00 -3.37 -3.10
C HIS A 325 -5.74 -4.39 -3.98
N SER A 326 -6.96 -4.80 -3.59
CA SER A 326 -7.85 -5.64 -4.40
C SER A 326 -8.25 -4.97 -5.71
N LEU A 327 -8.44 -3.64 -5.71
CA LEU A 327 -8.72 -2.85 -6.93
C LEU A 327 -7.53 -2.92 -7.91
N ARG A 328 -6.31 -2.78 -7.39
CA ARG A 328 -5.10 -2.91 -8.21
C ARG A 328 -4.90 -4.34 -8.73
N HIS A 329 -5.25 -5.38 -7.96
CA HIS A 329 -5.26 -6.75 -8.44
C HIS A 329 -6.28 -6.94 -9.57
N PHE A 330 -7.48 -6.39 -9.42
CA PHE A 330 -8.48 -6.37 -10.47
C PHE A 330 -7.93 -5.72 -11.74
N TYR A 331 -7.39 -4.50 -11.66
CA TYR A 331 -6.74 -3.82 -12.80
C TYR A 331 -5.71 -4.72 -13.49
N THR A 332 -4.81 -5.32 -12.72
CA THR A 332 -3.80 -6.24 -13.25
C THR A 332 -4.41 -7.38 -14.06
N GLN A 333 -5.46 -8.01 -13.52
CA GLN A 333 -6.14 -9.11 -14.20
C GLN A 333 -6.85 -8.67 -15.47
N GLN A 334 -7.42 -7.45 -15.49
CA GLN A 334 -8.01 -6.94 -16.71
C GLN A 334 -6.93 -6.69 -17.77
N ILE A 335 -5.83 -6.04 -17.44
CA ILE A 335 -4.72 -5.85 -18.38
C ILE A 335 -4.16 -7.19 -18.87
N ASP A 336 -3.97 -8.19 -18.00
CA ASP A 336 -3.47 -9.52 -18.39
C ASP A 336 -4.43 -10.25 -19.36
N LYS A 337 -5.73 -9.97 -19.29
CA LYS A 337 -6.72 -10.49 -20.26
C LYS A 337 -6.68 -9.77 -21.62
N LEU A 338 -6.42 -8.48 -21.58
CA LEU A 338 -6.43 -7.59 -22.72
C LEU A 338 -5.11 -7.61 -23.50
N GLU A 339 -4.00 -7.88 -22.79
CA GLU A 339 -2.66 -7.84 -23.32
C GLU A 339 -1.95 -9.18 -23.16
N LYS A 340 -1.60 -9.78 -24.27
CA LYS A 340 -0.79 -11.03 -24.28
C LYS A 340 0.69 -10.76 -24.03
N ASN A 341 1.15 -9.53 -24.24
CA ASN A 341 2.55 -9.16 -24.07
C ASN A 341 2.83 -8.75 -22.62
N LEU A 342 3.60 -9.58 -21.91
CA LEU A 342 3.98 -9.37 -20.52
C LEU A 342 4.63 -7.99 -20.27
N ILE A 343 5.36 -7.46 -21.22
CA ILE A 343 6.09 -6.22 -21.05
C ILE A 343 5.12 -5.03 -21.15
N VAL A 344 4.10 -5.08 -22.04
CA VAL A 344 3.01 -4.10 -22.11
C VAL A 344 2.21 -4.10 -20.82
N THR A 345 1.87 -5.29 -20.31
CA THR A 345 1.23 -5.44 -19.01
C THR A 345 2.05 -4.79 -17.90
N GLN A 346 3.36 -5.04 -17.86
CA GLN A 346 4.25 -4.44 -16.85
C GLN A 346 4.30 -2.91 -16.96
N TYR A 347 4.35 -2.37 -18.18
CA TYR A 347 4.33 -0.93 -18.44
C TYR A 347 3.08 -0.27 -17.84
N TYR A 348 1.89 -0.79 -18.17
CA TYR A 348 0.64 -0.25 -17.64
C TYR A 348 0.45 -0.49 -16.14
N ARG A 349 1.05 -1.53 -15.56
CA ARG A 349 1.06 -1.75 -14.11
C ARG A 349 1.99 -0.78 -13.35
N GLY A 350 2.89 -0.11 -14.05
CA GLY A 350 3.89 0.77 -13.44
C GLY A 350 4.86 0.02 -12.51
N ASP A 351 5.17 -1.24 -12.82
CA ASP A 351 6.10 -2.07 -12.04
C ASP A 351 7.52 -2.07 -12.62
N ASN A 352 7.79 -1.27 -13.64
CA ASN A 352 9.00 -1.31 -14.47
C ASN A 352 10.17 -0.49 -13.95
N SER A 353 11.38 -1.01 -14.22
CA SER A 353 12.60 -0.22 -14.28
C SER A 353 12.50 0.75 -15.47
N SER A 354 13.11 1.94 -15.31
CA SER A 354 13.14 3.00 -16.32
C SER A 354 13.65 2.58 -17.72
N GLU A 355 14.38 1.48 -17.82
CA GLU A 355 14.95 0.94 -19.08
C GLU A 355 13.89 0.34 -20.01
N SER A 356 12.84 -0.29 -19.47
CA SER A 356 11.77 -0.87 -20.28
C SER A 356 10.76 0.15 -20.81
N GLN A 357 10.74 1.38 -20.30
CA GLN A 357 9.84 2.42 -20.77
C GLN A 357 10.22 2.99 -22.14
N ASN A 358 11.51 2.99 -22.50
CA ASN A 358 11.98 3.56 -23.76
C ASN A 358 11.77 2.63 -24.97
N ASP A 359 11.78 1.31 -24.76
CA ASP A 359 11.64 0.33 -25.84
C ASP A 359 10.18 0.17 -26.31
N TYR A 360 9.21 0.69 -25.52
CA TYR A 360 7.77 0.47 -25.73
C TYR A 360 7.06 1.52 -26.57
N LYS A 361 7.62 2.70 -26.69
CA LYS A 361 7.00 3.77 -27.51
C LYS A 361 6.84 3.40 -28.99
N GLY A 362 7.42 2.26 -29.41
CA GLY A 362 7.42 1.80 -30.80
C GLY A 362 6.48 0.63 -31.15
N ASN A 363 6.00 -0.15 -30.18
CA ASN A 363 5.33 -1.43 -30.45
C ASN A 363 3.94 -1.53 -29.81
N MET A 364 3.08 -0.54 -29.96
CA MET A 364 1.69 -0.64 -29.51
C MET A 364 0.86 -1.54 -30.44
N ALA A 365 0.01 -2.38 -29.84
CA ALA A 365 -0.90 -3.28 -30.52
C ALA A 365 -1.69 -2.58 -31.64
N SER A 366 -2.02 -3.31 -32.69
CA SER A 366 -2.78 -2.79 -33.82
C SER A 366 -4.09 -2.15 -33.36
N SER A 367 -4.44 -1.02 -33.94
CA SER A 367 -5.63 -0.22 -33.58
C SER A 367 -6.96 -1.00 -33.65
N GLU A 368 -7.01 -2.10 -34.39
CA GLU A 368 -8.22 -2.95 -34.53
C GLU A 368 -8.43 -3.88 -33.33
N GLY A 369 -7.37 -4.51 -32.78
CA GLY A 369 -7.48 -5.35 -31.60
C GLY A 369 -7.92 -4.56 -30.36
N ILE A 370 -7.43 -3.32 -30.23
CA ILE A 370 -7.83 -2.40 -29.16
C ILE A 370 -9.31 -2.04 -29.28
N LYS A 371 -9.84 -1.78 -30.47
CA LYS A 371 -11.25 -1.43 -30.69
C LYS A 371 -12.21 -2.55 -30.28
N MET A 372 -11.95 -3.80 -30.71
CA MET A 372 -12.81 -4.93 -30.33
C MET A 372 -12.88 -5.14 -28.82
N VAL A 373 -11.75 -4.97 -28.14
CA VAL A 373 -11.69 -5.10 -26.68
C VAL A 373 -12.35 -3.91 -25.99
N GLN A 374 -12.20 -2.72 -26.53
CA GLN A 374 -12.91 -1.52 -26.07
C GLN A 374 -14.43 -1.72 -26.15
N GLU A 375 -14.93 -2.22 -27.29
CA GLU A 375 -16.35 -2.46 -27.51
C GLU A 375 -16.90 -3.50 -26.52
N TRP A 376 -16.19 -4.62 -26.35
CA TRP A 376 -16.58 -5.65 -25.38
C TRP A 376 -16.59 -5.11 -23.95
N PHE A 377 -15.55 -4.37 -23.57
CA PHE A 377 -15.41 -3.83 -22.22
C PHE A 377 -16.45 -2.73 -21.95
N LEU A 378 -16.71 -1.88 -22.92
CA LEU A 378 -17.76 -0.84 -22.85
C LEU A 378 -19.16 -1.47 -22.75
N ASP A 379 -19.38 -2.58 -23.45
CA ASP A 379 -20.64 -3.32 -23.37
C ASP A 379 -20.84 -3.94 -21.97
N GLU A 380 -19.81 -4.54 -21.39
CA GLU A 380 -19.85 -5.03 -20.00
C GLU A 380 -20.11 -3.90 -18.99
N LEU A 381 -19.46 -2.76 -19.13
CA LEU A 381 -19.67 -1.59 -18.28
C LEU A 381 -21.08 -0.99 -18.43
N ASN A 382 -21.61 -0.98 -19.66
CA ASN A 382 -22.98 -0.51 -19.94
C ASN A 382 -24.01 -1.47 -19.35
N LYS A 383 -23.81 -2.79 -19.47
CA LYS A 383 -24.68 -3.81 -18.83
C LYS A 383 -24.71 -3.66 -17.31
N LEU A 384 -23.62 -3.27 -16.69
CA LEU A 384 -23.52 -3.01 -15.26
C LEU A 384 -23.91 -1.58 -14.87
N GLY A 385 -24.30 -0.74 -15.81
CA GLY A 385 -24.76 0.62 -15.53
C GLY A 385 -23.69 1.59 -15.00
N ILE A 386 -22.40 1.24 -15.03
CA ILE A 386 -21.32 2.05 -14.43
C ILE A 386 -21.27 3.46 -15.03
N LYS A 387 -21.42 3.60 -16.35
CA LYS A 387 -21.47 4.93 -16.97
C LYS A 387 -22.66 5.75 -16.52
N SER A 388 -23.82 5.12 -16.32
CA SER A 388 -25.00 5.80 -15.77
C SER A 388 -24.79 6.22 -14.32
N ILE A 389 -24.17 5.37 -13.52
CA ILE A 389 -23.82 5.67 -12.12
C ILE A 389 -22.87 6.88 -12.08
N LEU A 390 -21.85 6.87 -12.93
CA LEU A 390 -20.91 7.98 -13.01
C LEU A 390 -21.57 9.29 -13.47
N ARG A 391 -22.51 9.30 -14.37
CA ARG A 391 -23.22 10.52 -14.83
C ARG A 391 -24.20 11.11 -13.82
N ASN A 392 -24.53 10.38 -12.78
CA ASN A 392 -25.45 10.80 -11.71
C ASN A 392 -24.72 11.24 -10.43
N ILE A 393 -23.41 11.47 -10.48
CA ILE A 393 -22.60 12.02 -9.38
C ILE A 393 -22.73 13.52 -9.29
#